data_51984226a445ce4d5a83f433779d5963
#
_entry.id   51984226a445ce4d5a83f433779d5963
#
_cell.length_a   1.000
_cell.length_b   1.000
_cell.length_c   1.000
_cell.angle_alpha   90.00
_cell.angle_beta   90.00
_cell.angle_gamma   90.00
#
_symmetry.space_group_name_H-M   'P 1'
#
loop_
_entity.id
_entity.type
_entity.pdbx_description
1 polymer ?
#
loop_
_entity_poly.entity_id
_entity_poly.type
_entity_poly.pdbx_seq_one_letter_code
_entity_poly.pdbx_strand_id
1 'polypeptide(L)'
;MKKSDRYIKIVKWSKEDGCYVGTCPALMFGGVHGDDEAKVYKELCEAVEEWIREGEAQGEALPKPDAESEFSGKFVLRVGPELHHALYLDALQNNESLNSYCVRELAKNYRLPSRRSIRRKVVSGKQ
;
A
#
# COMPACT_ATOMS: atom_id res chain seq x y z
N MET A 1 5.50 -19.22 -7.74
CA MET A 1 4.99 -17.85 -7.59
C MET A 1 4.74 -17.24 -8.97
N LYS A 2 3.56 -16.68 -9.16
CA LYS A 2 3.22 -15.98 -10.40
C LYS A 2 3.81 -14.58 -10.40
N LYS A 3 4.09 -14.02 -11.57
CA LYS A 3 4.61 -12.64 -11.67
C LYS A 3 3.64 -11.62 -11.09
N SER A 4 2.33 -11.86 -11.19
CA SER A 4 1.31 -11.01 -10.60
C SER A 4 1.38 -10.95 -9.07
N ASP A 5 1.93 -11.97 -8.42
CA ASP A 5 2.07 -12.01 -6.96
C ASP A 5 3.05 -10.95 -6.44
N ARG A 6 3.90 -10.44 -7.31
CA ARG A 6 4.90 -9.41 -6.96
C ARG A 6 4.32 -8.01 -6.89
N TYR A 7 3.06 -7.83 -7.30
CA TYR A 7 2.37 -6.54 -7.30
C TYR A 7 1.19 -6.57 -6.34
N ILE A 8 1.00 -5.48 -5.62
CA ILE A 8 -0.14 -5.32 -4.71
C ILE A 8 -1.42 -5.21 -5.52
N LYS A 9 -2.40 -6.02 -5.16
CA LYS A 9 -3.73 -6.03 -5.75
C LYS A 9 -4.74 -5.69 -4.66
N ILE A 10 -5.69 -4.84 -4.99
CA ILE A 10 -6.69 -4.35 -4.03
C ILE A 10 -8.07 -4.66 -4.57
N VAL A 11 -8.88 -5.36 -3.77
CA VAL A 11 -10.31 -5.58 -4.06
C VAL A 11 -11.10 -4.95 -2.93
N LYS A 12 -12.02 -4.08 -3.27
CA LYS A 12 -12.87 -3.43 -2.28
C LYS A 12 -14.28 -3.19 -2.82
N TRP A 13 -15.23 -3.08 -1.90
CA TRP A 13 -16.59 -2.69 -2.27
C TRP A 13 -16.61 -1.21 -2.67
N SER A 14 -17.23 -0.93 -3.82
CA SER A 14 -17.45 0.44 -4.28
C SER A 14 -18.93 0.78 -4.09
N LYS A 15 -19.22 1.66 -3.16
CA LYS A 15 -20.60 2.12 -2.92
C LYS A 15 -21.14 2.86 -4.14
N GLU A 16 -20.29 3.62 -4.80
CA GLU A 16 -20.63 4.38 -5.99
C GLU A 16 -21.02 3.46 -7.15
N ASP A 17 -20.24 2.40 -7.37
CA ASP A 17 -20.47 1.46 -8.47
C ASP A 17 -21.42 0.32 -8.11
N GLY A 18 -21.73 0.15 -6.83
CA GLY A 18 -22.60 -0.91 -6.36
C GLY A 18 -22.05 -2.32 -6.53
N CYS A 19 -20.72 -2.46 -6.57
CA CYS A 19 -20.05 -3.75 -6.77
C CYS A 19 -18.64 -3.73 -6.20
N TYR A 20 -17.97 -4.89 -6.22
CA TYR A 20 -16.55 -4.98 -5.89
C TYR A 20 -15.70 -4.51 -7.06
N VAL A 21 -14.65 -3.76 -6.75
CA VAL A 21 -13.69 -3.27 -7.75
C VAL A 21 -12.30 -3.75 -7.37
N GLY A 22 -11.62 -4.37 -8.32
CA GLY A 22 -10.25 -4.85 -8.16
C GLY A 22 -9.29 -4.03 -9.00
N THR A 23 -8.20 -3.55 -8.40
CA THR A 23 -7.18 -2.75 -9.06
C THR A 23 -5.78 -3.23 -8.73
N CYS A 24 -4.83 -2.91 -9.61
CA CYS A 24 -3.40 -3.10 -9.39
C CYS A 24 -2.72 -1.74 -9.61
N PRO A 25 -2.61 -0.92 -8.56
CA PRO A 25 -2.18 0.48 -8.73
C PRO A 25 -0.81 0.66 -9.36
N ALA A 26 0.18 -0.18 -9.00
CA ALA A 26 1.54 -0.05 -9.52
C ALA A 26 1.62 -0.19 -11.04
N LEU A 27 0.73 -1.01 -11.63
CA LEU A 27 0.65 -1.20 -13.07
C LEU A 27 -0.35 -0.25 -13.72
N MET A 28 -0.96 0.63 -12.94
CA MET A 28 -2.01 1.56 -13.38
C MET A 28 -3.17 0.84 -14.10
N PHE A 29 -3.43 -0.41 -13.69
CA PHE A 29 -4.50 -1.22 -14.25
C PHE A 29 -5.85 -0.71 -13.76
N GLY A 30 -6.76 -0.41 -14.69
CA GLY A 30 -8.05 0.26 -14.43
C GLY A 30 -9.06 -0.55 -13.64
N GLY A 31 -8.96 -1.86 -13.70
CA GLY A 31 -9.69 -2.70 -12.76
C GLY A 31 -10.63 -3.73 -13.37
N VAL A 32 -11.10 -4.60 -12.47
CA VAL A 32 -12.09 -5.65 -12.70
C VAL A 32 -13.27 -5.35 -11.78
N HIS A 33 -14.47 -5.61 -12.23
CA HIS A 33 -15.71 -5.35 -11.47
C HIS A 33 -16.53 -6.63 -11.34
N GLY A 34 -17.25 -6.78 -10.26
CA GLY A 34 -18.17 -7.89 -10.09
C GLY A 34 -18.87 -7.92 -8.74
N ASP A 35 -19.83 -8.81 -8.60
CA ASP A 35 -20.65 -8.92 -7.40
C ASP A 35 -20.04 -9.85 -6.34
N ASP A 36 -19.10 -10.70 -6.74
CA ASP A 36 -18.45 -11.67 -5.86
C ASP A 36 -16.99 -11.27 -5.64
N GLU A 37 -16.63 -10.95 -4.40
CA GLU A 37 -15.29 -10.50 -4.03
C GLU A 37 -14.20 -11.50 -4.44
N ALA A 38 -14.39 -12.77 -4.14
CA ALA A 38 -13.42 -13.82 -4.46
C ALA A 38 -13.23 -13.99 -5.96
N LYS A 39 -14.32 -13.91 -6.72
CA LYS A 39 -14.31 -14.03 -8.17
C LYS A 39 -13.60 -12.82 -8.79
N VAL A 40 -13.86 -11.61 -8.28
CA VAL A 40 -13.19 -10.38 -8.73
C VAL A 40 -11.68 -10.49 -8.49
N TYR A 41 -11.27 -11.00 -7.33
CA TYR A 41 -9.85 -11.18 -7.04
C TYR A 41 -9.19 -12.15 -8.01
N LYS A 42 -9.85 -13.28 -8.30
CA LYS A 42 -9.34 -14.27 -9.25
C LYS A 42 -9.17 -13.67 -10.65
N GLU A 43 -10.19 -12.95 -11.12
CA GLU A 43 -10.15 -12.29 -12.42
C GLU A 43 -9.07 -11.20 -12.47
N LEU A 44 -8.88 -10.49 -11.37
CA LEU A 44 -7.84 -9.48 -11.25
C LEU A 44 -6.44 -10.10 -11.39
N CYS A 45 -6.20 -11.22 -10.70
CA CYS A 45 -4.93 -11.93 -10.81
C CYS A 45 -4.65 -12.38 -12.24
N GLU A 46 -5.65 -12.90 -12.94
CA GLU A 46 -5.53 -13.33 -14.33
C GLU A 46 -5.26 -12.14 -15.27
N ALA A 47 -5.98 -11.04 -15.06
CA ALA A 47 -5.81 -9.82 -15.86
C ALA A 47 -4.43 -9.19 -15.67
N VAL A 48 -3.93 -9.15 -14.44
CA VAL A 48 -2.60 -8.62 -14.13
C VAL A 48 -1.51 -9.50 -14.75
N GLU A 49 -1.67 -10.82 -14.68
CA GLU A 49 -0.72 -11.76 -15.29
C GLU A 49 -0.62 -11.55 -16.79
N GLU A 50 -1.76 -11.36 -17.45
CA GLU A 50 -1.82 -11.09 -18.89
C GLU A 50 -1.21 -9.73 -19.23
N TRP A 51 -1.49 -8.71 -18.43
CA TRP A 51 -0.91 -7.38 -18.60
C TRP A 51 0.62 -7.41 -18.55
N ILE A 52 1.17 -8.14 -17.57
CA ILE A 52 2.62 -8.31 -17.44
C ILE A 52 3.19 -9.02 -18.66
N ARG A 53 2.52 -10.09 -19.12
CA ARG A 53 2.95 -10.88 -20.27
C ARG A 53 3.00 -10.03 -21.54
N GLU A 54 1.98 -9.21 -21.77
CA GLU A 54 1.93 -8.32 -22.92
C GLU A 54 3.02 -7.26 -22.86
N GLY A 55 3.24 -6.65 -21.69
CA GLY A 55 4.29 -5.66 -21.50
C GLY A 55 5.67 -6.25 -21.78
N GLU A 56 5.95 -7.44 -21.29
CA GLU A 56 7.22 -8.12 -21.53
C GLU A 56 7.40 -8.48 -23.00
N ALA A 57 6.33 -8.93 -23.68
CA ALA A 57 6.37 -9.29 -25.09
C ALA A 57 6.68 -8.07 -25.97
N GLN A 58 6.25 -6.89 -25.57
CA GLN A 58 6.51 -5.64 -26.29
C GLN A 58 7.84 -4.99 -25.89
N GLY A 59 8.58 -5.60 -24.97
CA GLY A 59 9.85 -5.07 -24.48
C GLY A 59 9.71 -3.84 -23.60
N GLU A 60 8.53 -3.63 -23.03
CA GLU A 60 8.29 -2.50 -22.14
C GLU A 60 8.94 -2.72 -20.76
N ALA A 61 9.48 -1.64 -20.20
CA ALA A 61 9.99 -1.66 -18.84
C ALA A 61 8.80 -1.56 -17.87
N LEU A 62 8.51 -2.65 -17.15
CA LEU A 62 7.44 -2.67 -16.18
C LEU A 62 7.83 -1.93 -14.90
N PRO A 63 6.86 -1.33 -14.19
CA PRO A 63 7.12 -0.71 -12.91
C PRO A 63 7.72 -1.71 -11.92
N LYS A 64 8.50 -1.18 -10.96
CA LYS A 64 9.12 -2.00 -9.92
C LYS A 64 8.04 -2.68 -9.07
N PRO A 65 8.16 -3.99 -8.81
CA PRO A 65 7.20 -4.70 -7.95
C PRO A 65 7.11 -4.11 -6.55
N ASP A 66 5.90 -3.77 -6.13
CA ASP A 66 5.63 -3.11 -4.86
C ASP A 66 5.33 -4.07 -3.69
N ALA A 67 4.84 -5.28 -4.00
CA ALA A 67 4.56 -6.28 -2.96
C ALA A 67 5.85 -6.78 -2.28
N GLU A 68 6.98 -6.67 -2.97
CA GLU A 68 8.29 -7.07 -2.45
C GLU A 68 9.11 -5.87 -1.96
N SER A 69 8.53 -4.67 -1.96
CA SER A 69 9.24 -3.45 -1.57
C SER A 69 9.60 -3.46 -0.09
N GLU A 70 10.85 -3.13 0.19
CA GLU A 70 11.31 -2.89 1.54
C GLU A 70 11.25 -1.40 1.82
N PHE A 71 10.77 -1.06 2.99
CA PHE A 71 10.63 0.33 3.41
C PHE A 71 11.71 0.67 4.42
N SER A 72 12.54 1.68 4.10
CA SER A 72 13.67 2.09 4.94
C SER A 72 13.25 2.74 6.25
N GLY A 73 12.03 3.25 6.31
CA GLY A 73 11.55 4.04 7.44
C GLY A 73 11.85 5.53 7.28
N LYS A 74 12.44 5.93 6.16
CA LYS A 74 12.77 7.34 5.88
C LYS A 74 12.14 7.78 4.57
N PHE A 75 11.47 8.92 4.59
CA PHE A 75 10.98 9.57 3.38
C PHE A 75 10.85 11.07 3.62
N VAL A 76 10.88 11.83 2.55
CA VAL A 76 10.73 13.29 2.63
C VAL A 76 9.27 13.66 2.48
N LEU A 77 8.77 14.46 3.41
CA LEU A 77 7.41 14.99 3.37
C LEU A 77 7.48 16.52 3.28
N ARG A 78 6.88 17.07 2.22
CA ARG A 78 6.81 18.51 2.01
C ARG A 78 5.43 19.01 2.40
N VAL A 79 5.37 19.76 3.50
CA VAL A 79 4.10 20.20 4.11
C VAL A 79 3.79 21.67 3.89
N GLY A 80 4.73 22.40 3.30
CA GLY A 80 4.61 23.85 3.15
C GLY A 80 5.09 24.60 4.39
N PRO A 81 5.45 25.90 4.21
CA PRO A 81 6.08 26.66 5.29
C PRO A 81 5.17 26.91 6.50
N GLU A 82 3.88 27.11 6.29
CA GLU A 82 2.95 27.39 7.39
C GLU A 82 2.78 26.18 8.31
N LEU A 83 2.55 25.02 7.76
CA LEU A 83 2.41 23.80 8.56
C LEU A 83 3.74 23.40 9.19
N HIS A 84 4.84 23.58 8.47
CA HIS A 84 6.19 23.34 9.01
C HIS A 84 6.41 24.17 10.28
N HIS A 85 6.06 25.47 10.23
CA HIS A 85 6.21 26.38 11.38
C HIS A 85 5.31 25.95 12.55
N ALA A 86 4.06 25.62 12.26
CA ALA A 86 3.13 25.17 13.30
C ALA A 86 3.61 23.89 13.99
N LEU A 87 4.08 22.92 13.21
CA LEU A 87 4.62 21.66 13.76
C LEU A 87 5.87 21.90 14.61
N TYR A 88 6.73 22.81 14.15
CA TYR A 88 7.93 23.17 14.88
C TYR A 88 7.60 23.76 16.26
N LEU A 89 6.65 24.68 16.30
CA LEU A 89 6.22 25.30 17.56
C LEU A 89 5.59 24.28 18.51
N ASP A 90 4.76 23.39 17.99
CA ASP A 90 4.12 22.36 18.79
C ASP A 90 5.16 21.38 19.35
N ALA A 91 6.13 20.99 18.56
CA ALA A 91 7.22 20.11 18.99
C ALA A 91 8.00 20.79 20.12
N LEU A 92 8.33 22.06 19.94
CA LEU A 92 9.06 22.84 20.95
C LEU A 92 8.29 22.92 22.27
N GLN A 93 6.97 23.18 22.22
CA GLN A 93 6.13 23.23 23.41
C GLN A 93 6.04 21.88 24.14
N ASN A 94 6.17 20.79 23.41
CA ASN A 94 6.12 19.43 23.96
C ASN A 94 7.51 18.89 24.33
N ASN A 95 8.56 19.69 24.21
CA ASN A 95 9.94 19.28 24.46
C ASN A 95 10.35 18.07 23.65
N GLU A 96 9.88 17.99 22.41
CA GLU A 96 10.19 16.91 21.47
C GLU A 96 10.93 17.48 20.27
N SER A 97 11.71 16.61 19.57
CA SER A 97 12.25 16.97 18.26
C SER A 97 11.09 17.08 17.26
N LEU A 98 11.28 17.86 16.21
CA LEU A 98 10.28 17.96 15.14
C LEU A 98 9.95 16.58 14.56
N ASN A 99 10.98 15.77 14.32
CA ASN A 99 10.80 14.42 13.78
C ASN A 99 9.97 13.54 14.71
N SER A 100 10.30 13.48 15.99
CA SER A 100 9.55 12.67 16.97
C SER A 100 8.10 13.11 17.09
N TYR A 101 7.88 14.42 17.12
CA TYR A 101 6.55 14.99 17.19
C TYR A 101 5.72 14.59 15.97
N CYS A 102 6.26 14.76 14.78
CA CYS A 102 5.57 14.43 13.53
C CYS A 102 5.26 12.94 13.42
N VAL A 103 6.21 12.07 13.79
CA VAL A 103 5.99 10.61 13.77
C VAL A 103 4.83 10.25 14.69
N ARG A 104 4.80 10.81 15.91
CA ARG A 104 3.72 10.56 16.85
C ARG A 104 2.36 11.02 16.32
N GLU A 105 2.30 12.21 15.76
CA GLU A 105 1.06 12.75 15.20
C GLU A 105 0.54 11.94 14.00
N LEU A 106 1.43 11.54 13.10
CA LEU A 106 1.06 10.71 11.96
C LEU A 106 0.60 9.32 12.40
N ALA A 107 1.27 8.73 13.38
CA ALA A 107 0.94 7.40 13.88
C ALA A 107 -0.43 7.30 14.55
N LYS A 108 -0.98 8.41 15.05
CA LYS A 108 -2.29 8.44 15.71
C LYS A 108 -3.43 7.88 14.86
N ASN A 109 -3.31 7.98 13.55
CA ASN A 109 -4.34 7.55 12.61
C ASN A 109 -4.20 6.10 12.15
N TYR A 110 -3.17 5.40 12.65
CA TYR A 110 -2.86 4.04 12.20
C TYR A 110 -2.73 3.10 13.38
N ARG A 111 -3.27 1.90 13.22
CA ARG A 111 -3.08 0.81 14.19
C ARG A 111 -1.97 -0.08 13.64
N LEU A 112 -0.75 0.18 14.11
CA LEU A 112 0.39 -0.60 13.68
C LEU A 112 0.54 -1.82 14.59
N PRO A 113 0.69 -3.04 14.03
CA PRO A 113 0.93 -4.22 14.84
C PRO A 113 2.31 -4.11 15.50
N SER A 114 2.42 -4.53 16.78
CA SER A 114 3.71 -4.60 17.44
C SER A 114 4.56 -5.69 16.77
N ARG A 115 5.89 -5.57 16.86
CA ARG A 115 6.81 -6.61 16.37
C ARG A 115 6.47 -7.98 16.97
N ARG A 116 6.04 -7.99 18.22
CA ARG A 116 5.66 -9.20 18.93
C ARG A 116 4.40 -9.85 18.32
N SER A 117 3.40 -9.03 17.95
CA SER A 117 2.19 -9.50 17.30
C SER A 117 2.46 -10.09 15.92
N ILE A 118 3.34 -9.46 15.14
CA ILE A 118 3.75 -9.96 13.83
C ILE A 118 4.42 -11.33 13.95
N ARG A 119 5.34 -11.49 14.90
CA ARG A 119 6.03 -12.76 15.15
C ARG A 119 5.06 -13.87 15.53
N ARG A 120 4.06 -13.58 16.38
CA ARG A 120 3.02 -14.54 16.76
C ARG A 120 2.21 -15.00 15.55
N LYS A 121 1.81 -14.08 14.69
CA LYS A 121 1.06 -14.41 13.47
C LYS A 121 1.86 -15.30 12.53
N VAL A 122 3.15 -15.01 12.34
CA VAL A 122 4.03 -15.82 11.49
C VAL A 122 4.16 -17.24 12.06
N VAL A 123 4.37 -17.37 13.37
CA VAL A 123 4.49 -18.69 14.02
C VAL A 123 3.19 -19.48 13.90
N SER A 124 2.03 -18.83 14.13
CA SER A 124 0.72 -19.47 14.00
C SER A 124 0.45 -19.92 12.57
N GLY A 125 0.89 -19.15 11.58
CA GLY A 125 0.70 -19.49 10.17
C GLY A 125 1.49 -20.70 9.71
N LYS A 126 2.49 -21.15 10.46
CA LYS A 126 3.32 -22.33 10.13
C LYS A 126 2.76 -23.64 10.66
N GLN A 127 1.76 -23.59 11.49
CA GLN A 127 1.08 -24.76 12.01
C GLN A 127 -0.06 -25.22 11.10
#